data_d0759cd08058857c7727c860aa8a0c35
#
_entry.id   d0759cd08058857c7727c860aa8a0c35
#
_cell.length_a   1.000
_cell.length_b   1.000
_cell.length_c   1.000
_cell.angle_alpha   90.00
_cell.angle_beta   90.00
_cell.angle_gamma   90.00
#
_symmetry.space_group_name_H-M   'P 1'
#
loop_
_entity.id
_entity.type
_entity.pdbx_description
1 polymer ?
#
loop_
_entity_poly.entity_id
_entity_poly.type
_entity_poly.pdbx_seq_one_letter_code
_entity_poly.pdbx_strand_id
1 'polypeptide(L)'
;MADITQISGSGSLNVSTGTKITKTDTGASSTGNTAEDKAKQLKTQFMSILLTQMQHQNPLDPMDTKEFTAQLAQFSSLEQQLSTNTKLDSLLSAIQVSSTASSFGYIGQTVELATPMTTLEAGKADWKYAVNSDAATMKVKVMNKQGTVLYEKELKNVGKGTYSLNIAASDLGSSVKDGDILSLKLEAKNADGEAVTTEATTTVKVDGIETSSTGVSLRSGSLLFEAGDIRKVIVIPTTQAA
;
A
#
# COMPACT_ATOMS: atom_id res chain seq x y z
N MET A 1 -26.75 18.14 37.36
CA MET A 1 -27.69 17.79 36.29
C MET A 1 -27.07 18.30 34.99
N ALA A 2 -26.47 17.45 34.20
CA ALA A 2 -25.96 17.77 32.89
C ALA A 2 -26.51 16.72 31.93
N ASP A 3 -27.22 17.22 30.96
CA ASP A 3 -27.96 16.50 29.95
C ASP A 3 -27.00 15.91 28.94
N ILE A 4 -27.14 14.60 28.64
CA ILE A 4 -26.32 13.90 27.67
C ILE A 4 -27.18 13.73 26.44
N THR A 5 -26.88 14.52 25.42
CA THR A 5 -27.49 14.40 24.09
C THR A 5 -27.00 13.12 23.39
N GLN A 6 -27.96 12.26 23.05
CA GLN A 6 -27.76 11.01 22.30
C GLN A 6 -27.18 11.28 20.92
N ILE A 7 -26.10 10.55 20.58
CA ILE A 7 -25.68 10.35 19.20
C ILE A 7 -26.29 9.02 18.73
N SER A 8 -27.29 9.12 17.88
CA SER A 8 -27.89 8.00 17.16
C SER A 8 -26.94 7.58 16.04
N GLY A 9 -26.23 6.49 16.23
CA GLY A 9 -25.44 5.79 15.21
C GLY A 9 -25.80 4.32 15.27
N SER A 10 -26.67 3.89 14.37
CA SER A 10 -27.07 2.50 14.18
C SER A 10 -25.90 1.63 13.77
N GLY A 11 -25.51 0.71 14.65
CA GLY A 11 -24.48 -0.28 14.38
C GLY A 11 -24.33 -1.19 15.60
N SER A 12 -25.35 -1.99 15.90
CA SER A 12 -25.33 -2.96 16.98
C SER A 12 -24.51 -4.19 16.58
N LEU A 13 -23.31 -4.33 17.14
CA LEU A 13 -22.59 -5.61 17.15
C LEU A 13 -23.02 -6.40 18.37
N ASN A 14 -23.95 -7.32 18.17
CA ASN A 14 -24.37 -8.29 19.19
C ASN A 14 -23.44 -9.51 19.10
N VAL A 15 -22.46 -9.58 20.01
CA VAL A 15 -21.67 -10.82 20.21
C VAL A 15 -22.38 -11.67 21.23
N SER A 16 -23.16 -12.63 20.77
CA SER A 16 -23.72 -13.71 21.62
C SER A 16 -22.87 -14.95 21.45
N THR A 17 -22.34 -15.45 22.53
CA THR A 17 -21.62 -16.72 22.61
C THR A 17 -22.54 -17.88 22.17
N GLY A 18 -22.16 -18.55 21.09
CA GLY A 18 -22.68 -19.89 20.74
C GLY A 18 -23.95 -19.91 19.90
N THR A 19 -23.98 -19.28 18.75
CA THR A 19 -25.03 -19.57 17.76
C THR A 19 -24.50 -19.35 16.35
N LYS A 20 -24.67 -20.41 15.56
CA LYS A 20 -24.53 -20.56 14.12
C LYS A 20 -24.82 -19.24 13.37
N ILE A 21 -23.81 -18.70 12.67
CA ILE A 21 -24.01 -17.56 11.78
C ILE A 21 -24.90 -18.02 10.63
N THR A 22 -26.18 -17.72 10.71
CA THR A 22 -27.10 -17.81 9.57
C THR A 22 -26.84 -16.57 8.74
N LYS A 23 -26.29 -16.75 7.56
CA LYS A 23 -26.18 -15.69 6.55
C LYS A 23 -27.59 -15.24 6.20
N THR A 24 -28.04 -14.13 6.78
CA THR A 24 -29.28 -13.49 6.34
C THR A 24 -28.95 -12.85 4.99
N ASP A 25 -29.34 -13.56 3.96
CA ASP A 25 -29.32 -13.09 2.58
C ASP A 25 -30.39 -11.97 2.47
N THR A 26 -30.00 -10.75 2.81
CA THR A 26 -30.81 -9.59 2.45
C THR A 26 -30.50 -9.34 0.98
N GLY A 27 -31.29 -10.00 0.12
CA GLY A 27 -31.23 -9.86 -1.32
C GLY A 27 -31.41 -8.43 -1.77
N ALA A 28 -30.32 -7.73 -1.88
CA ALA A 28 -30.13 -6.72 -2.89
C ALA A 28 -29.15 -7.33 -3.89
N SER A 29 -29.66 -8.26 -4.70
CA SER A 29 -29.02 -8.65 -5.94
C SER A 29 -29.00 -7.41 -6.83
N SER A 30 -28.03 -6.55 -6.61
CA SER A 30 -27.52 -5.66 -7.63
C SER A 30 -26.87 -6.59 -8.67
N THR A 31 -27.70 -7.15 -9.54
CA THR A 31 -27.25 -7.66 -10.84
C THR A 31 -26.77 -6.42 -11.58
N GLY A 32 -25.59 -5.95 -11.20
CA GLY A 32 -24.84 -5.00 -12.01
C GLY A 32 -24.57 -5.75 -13.32
N ASN A 33 -25.41 -5.46 -14.36
CA ASN A 33 -25.09 -5.86 -15.71
C ASN A 33 -23.68 -5.34 -15.99
N THR A 34 -22.69 -6.20 -15.83
CA THR A 34 -21.30 -5.87 -16.19
C THR A 34 -21.27 -5.51 -17.66
N ALA A 35 -20.32 -4.72 -18.09
CA ALA A 35 -20.16 -4.40 -19.51
C ALA A 35 -20.07 -5.68 -20.35
N GLU A 36 -19.52 -6.76 -19.78
CA GLU A 36 -19.44 -8.08 -20.37
C GLU A 36 -20.82 -8.74 -20.55
N ASP A 37 -21.71 -8.67 -19.54
CA ASP A 37 -23.08 -9.21 -19.63
C ASP A 37 -23.91 -8.48 -20.67
N LYS A 38 -23.74 -7.15 -20.75
CA LYS A 38 -24.37 -6.33 -21.79
C LYS A 38 -23.88 -6.72 -23.19
N ALA A 39 -22.58 -6.93 -23.37
CA ALA A 39 -22.02 -7.35 -24.64
C ALA A 39 -22.54 -8.73 -25.07
N LYS A 40 -22.63 -9.69 -24.12
CA LYS A 40 -23.23 -11.03 -24.37
C LYS A 40 -24.72 -10.95 -24.73
N GLN A 41 -25.48 -10.10 -24.02
CA GLN A 41 -26.91 -9.88 -24.33
C GLN A 41 -27.11 -9.31 -25.72
N LEU A 42 -26.36 -8.26 -26.09
CA LEU A 42 -26.42 -7.65 -27.42
C LEU A 42 -26.08 -8.65 -28.51
N LYS A 43 -25.06 -9.48 -28.32
CA LYS A 43 -24.69 -10.56 -29.25
C LYS A 43 -25.81 -11.59 -29.42
N THR A 44 -26.43 -12.02 -28.31
CA THR A 44 -27.53 -12.99 -28.32
C THR A 44 -28.75 -12.41 -29.03
N GLN A 45 -29.10 -11.16 -28.72
CA GLN A 45 -30.24 -10.46 -29.37
C GLN A 45 -29.99 -10.27 -30.85
N PHE A 46 -28.75 -9.92 -31.22
CA PHE A 46 -28.34 -9.79 -32.61
C PHE A 46 -28.46 -11.12 -33.37
N MET A 47 -27.93 -12.23 -32.80
CA MET A 47 -28.07 -13.56 -33.40
C MET A 47 -29.52 -13.99 -33.60
N SER A 48 -30.41 -13.66 -32.66
CA SER A 48 -31.82 -13.93 -32.78
C SER A 48 -32.46 -13.18 -33.96
N ILE A 49 -32.11 -11.90 -34.11
CA ILE A 49 -32.61 -11.08 -35.25
C ILE A 49 -32.12 -11.64 -36.57
N LEU A 50 -30.84 -12.03 -36.65
CA LEU A 50 -30.23 -12.60 -37.85
C LEU A 50 -30.89 -13.93 -38.24
N LEU A 51 -31.16 -14.81 -37.27
CA LEU A 51 -31.88 -16.06 -37.50
C LEU A 51 -33.30 -15.85 -38.01
N THR A 52 -34.03 -14.87 -37.45
CA THR A 52 -35.39 -14.52 -37.88
C THR A 52 -35.39 -13.95 -39.31
N GLN A 53 -34.39 -13.14 -39.65
CA GLN A 53 -34.28 -12.58 -41.01
C GLN A 53 -33.93 -13.68 -42.02
N MET A 54 -33.04 -14.63 -41.68
CA MET A 54 -32.75 -15.77 -42.57
C MET A 54 -33.98 -16.66 -42.83
N GLN A 55 -34.86 -16.82 -41.87
CA GLN A 55 -36.08 -17.62 -42.03
C GLN A 55 -37.13 -16.96 -42.91
N HIS A 56 -37.11 -15.62 -43.06
CA HIS A 56 -38.12 -14.87 -43.84
C HIS A 56 -37.57 -14.25 -45.14
N GLN A 57 -36.30 -14.46 -45.46
CA GLN A 57 -35.67 -13.90 -46.67
C GLN A 57 -36.03 -14.68 -47.94
N ASN A 58 -36.43 -13.93 -48.97
CA ASN A 58 -36.63 -14.45 -50.32
C ASN A 58 -35.26 -14.65 -50.98
N PRO A 59 -34.91 -15.84 -51.57
CA PRO A 59 -33.61 -16.16 -52.12
C PRO A 59 -33.12 -15.31 -53.29
N LEU A 60 -33.99 -14.37 -53.79
CA LEU A 60 -33.68 -13.58 -55.00
C LEU A 60 -33.08 -12.18 -54.68
N ASP A 61 -33.04 -11.77 -53.40
CA ASP A 61 -32.48 -10.45 -53.03
C ASP A 61 -31.76 -10.54 -51.65
N PRO A 62 -30.52 -11.05 -51.62
CA PRO A 62 -29.77 -11.18 -50.39
C PRO A 62 -29.29 -9.82 -49.92
N MET A 63 -29.82 -9.33 -48.80
CA MET A 63 -29.27 -8.16 -48.12
C MET A 63 -27.79 -8.31 -47.81
N ASP A 64 -27.06 -7.21 -47.89
CA ASP A 64 -25.59 -7.15 -47.68
C ASP A 64 -25.20 -7.57 -46.27
N THR A 65 -24.93 -8.85 -46.06
CA THR A 65 -24.49 -9.44 -44.78
C THR A 65 -23.08 -8.99 -44.33
N LYS A 66 -22.35 -8.25 -45.18
CA LYS A 66 -20.98 -7.79 -44.89
C LYS A 66 -20.96 -6.79 -43.78
N GLU A 67 -21.88 -5.82 -43.74
CA GLU A 67 -21.92 -4.81 -42.69
C GLU A 67 -22.25 -5.43 -41.33
N PHE A 68 -23.13 -6.41 -41.30
CA PHE A 68 -23.49 -7.15 -40.09
C PHE A 68 -22.33 -8.02 -39.60
N THR A 69 -21.57 -8.64 -40.48
CA THR A 69 -20.39 -9.42 -40.11
C THR A 69 -19.30 -8.52 -39.53
N ALA A 70 -19.12 -7.32 -40.07
CA ALA A 70 -18.18 -6.33 -39.54
C ALA A 70 -18.58 -5.88 -38.12
N GLN A 71 -19.86 -5.62 -37.88
CA GLN A 71 -20.35 -5.27 -36.52
C GLN A 71 -20.14 -6.43 -35.54
N LEU A 72 -20.42 -7.67 -35.94
CA LEU A 72 -20.11 -8.87 -35.13
C LEU A 72 -18.63 -8.99 -34.78
N ALA A 73 -17.75 -8.75 -35.73
CA ALA A 73 -16.30 -8.77 -35.49
C ALA A 73 -15.90 -7.69 -34.47
N GLN A 74 -16.54 -6.52 -34.54
CA GLN A 74 -16.29 -5.42 -33.61
C GLN A 74 -16.79 -5.74 -32.21
N PHE A 75 -18.00 -6.36 -32.06
CA PHE A 75 -18.49 -6.86 -30.77
C PHE A 75 -17.59 -7.96 -30.20
N SER A 76 -17.14 -8.90 -31.02
CA SER A 76 -16.24 -9.95 -30.58
C SER A 76 -14.89 -9.40 -30.09
N SER A 77 -14.37 -8.35 -30.73
CA SER A 77 -13.18 -7.65 -30.30
C SER A 77 -13.40 -6.95 -28.95
N LEU A 78 -14.54 -6.28 -28.76
CA LEU A 78 -14.89 -5.65 -27.49
C LEU A 78 -15.03 -6.69 -26.36
N GLU A 79 -15.73 -7.81 -26.62
CA GLU A 79 -15.88 -8.92 -25.67
C GLU A 79 -14.49 -9.47 -25.26
N GLN A 80 -13.59 -9.63 -26.24
CA GLN A 80 -12.22 -10.07 -25.99
C GLN A 80 -11.42 -9.07 -25.12
N GLN A 81 -11.57 -7.77 -25.37
CA GLN A 81 -10.95 -6.72 -24.57
C GLN A 81 -11.48 -6.72 -23.12
N LEU A 82 -12.81 -6.82 -22.94
CA LEU A 82 -13.43 -6.91 -21.62
C LEU A 82 -12.96 -8.15 -20.86
N SER A 83 -12.93 -9.32 -21.52
CA SER A 83 -12.43 -10.57 -20.96
C SER A 83 -10.96 -10.46 -20.55
N THR A 84 -10.15 -9.77 -21.36
CA THR A 84 -8.74 -9.53 -21.03
C THR A 84 -8.59 -8.65 -19.80
N ASN A 85 -9.36 -7.57 -19.69
CA ASN A 85 -9.36 -6.71 -18.52
C ASN A 85 -9.77 -7.48 -17.25
N THR A 86 -10.83 -8.28 -17.32
CA THR A 86 -11.26 -9.12 -16.17
C THR A 86 -10.17 -10.10 -15.74
N LYS A 87 -9.43 -10.68 -16.69
CA LYS A 87 -8.30 -11.56 -16.39
C LYS A 87 -7.14 -10.82 -15.74
N LEU A 88 -6.86 -9.58 -16.19
CA LEU A 88 -5.85 -8.72 -15.57
C LEU A 88 -6.22 -8.36 -14.14
N ASP A 89 -7.48 -8.01 -13.88
CA ASP A 89 -7.98 -7.73 -12.52
C ASP A 89 -7.86 -8.97 -11.61
N SER A 90 -8.16 -10.15 -12.15
CA SER A 90 -8.00 -11.41 -11.43
C SER A 90 -6.52 -11.71 -11.11
N LEU A 91 -5.62 -11.42 -12.05
CA LEU A 91 -4.18 -11.56 -11.86
C LEU A 91 -3.65 -10.59 -10.79
N LEU A 92 -4.07 -9.33 -10.83
CA LEU A 92 -3.72 -8.34 -9.81
C LEU A 92 -4.19 -8.79 -8.42
N SER A 93 -5.42 -9.30 -8.32
CA SER A 93 -5.95 -9.85 -7.07
C SER A 93 -5.13 -11.03 -6.56
N ALA A 94 -4.71 -11.94 -7.43
CA ALA A 94 -3.87 -13.08 -7.06
C ALA A 94 -2.47 -12.63 -6.60
N ILE A 95 -1.87 -11.63 -7.24
CA ILE A 95 -0.59 -11.03 -6.83
C ILE A 95 -0.73 -10.40 -5.45
N GLN A 96 -1.83 -9.68 -5.19
CA GLN A 96 -2.09 -9.05 -3.90
C GLN A 96 -2.22 -10.07 -2.77
N VAL A 97 -2.94 -11.18 -3.00
CA VAL A 97 -3.03 -12.29 -2.04
C VAL A 97 -1.65 -12.90 -1.78
N SER A 98 -0.87 -13.15 -2.81
CA SER A 98 0.50 -13.68 -2.68
C SER A 98 1.41 -12.73 -1.91
N SER A 99 1.34 -11.43 -2.19
CA SER A 99 2.10 -10.39 -1.46
C SER A 99 1.71 -10.35 0.01
N THR A 100 0.40 -10.43 0.31
CA THR A 100 -0.10 -10.51 1.69
C THR A 100 0.47 -11.73 2.42
N ALA A 101 0.41 -12.91 1.78
CA ALA A 101 0.93 -14.14 2.37
C ALA A 101 2.44 -14.04 2.66
N SER A 102 3.21 -13.46 1.75
CA SER A 102 4.65 -13.24 1.94
C SER A 102 4.94 -12.26 3.08
N SER A 103 4.09 -11.25 3.25
CA SER A 103 4.24 -10.23 4.28
C SER A 103 4.07 -10.77 5.71
N PHE A 104 3.28 -11.86 5.89
CA PHE A 104 3.15 -12.51 7.20
C PHE A 104 4.47 -13.04 7.74
N GLY A 105 5.41 -13.42 6.86
CA GLY A 105 6.74 -13.88 7.26
C GLY A 105 7.59 -12.83 7.96
N TYR A 106 7.25 -11.54 7.83
CA TYR A 106 7.99 -10.46 8.49
C TYR A 106 7.47 -10.14 9.89
N ILE A 107 6.27 -10.56 10.28
CA ILE A 107 5.70 -10.27 11.60
C ILE A 107 6.62 -10.84 12.68
N GLY A 108 6.96 -9.99 13.65
CA GLY A 108 7.88 -10.31 14.74
C GLY A 108 9.36 -10.20 14.39
N GLN A 109 9.71 -10.05 13.12
CA GLN A 109 11.09 -9.86 12.66
C GLN A 109 11.54 -8.42 12.89
N THR A 110 12.85 -8.26 13.12
CA THR A 110 13.50 -6.96 13.10
C THR A 110 14.09 -6.72 11.71
N VAL A 111 13.76 -5.60 11.10
CA VAL A 111 14.17 -5.25 9.75
C VAL A 111 14.89 -3.91 9.72
N GLU A 112 15.85 -3.78 8.81
CA GLU A 112 16.48 -2.50 8.47
C GLU A 112 15.82 -1.97 7.21
N LEU A 113 15.29 -0.75 7.30
CA LEU A 113 14.57 -0.06 6.23
C LEU A 113 15.48 0.98 5.58
N ALA A 114 15.38 1.10 4.26
CA ALA A 114 16.02 2.16 3.48
C ALA A 114 15.18 3.45 3.52
N THR A 115 14.92 3.96 4.71
CA THR A 115 14.10 5.16 4.92
C THR A 115 14.71 6.06 5.97
N PRO A 116 14.58 7.39 5.83
CA PRO A 116 14.97 8.33 6.88
C PRO A 116 13.92 8.43 8.00
N MET A 117 12.80 7.70 7.91
CA MET A 117 11.74 7.76 8.90
C MET A 117 11.91 6.69 9.98
N THR A 118 11.64 7.06 11.23
CA THR A 118 11.57 6.15 12.37
C THR A 118 10.42 6.56 13.29
N THR A 119 10.07 5.70 14.24
CA THR A 119 9.16 6.03 15.34
C THR A 119 9.95 6.33 16.60
N LEU A 120 9.44 7.24 17.42
CA LEU A 120 9.95 7.42 18.78
C LEU A 120 9.49 6.22 19.61
N GLU A 121 10.44 5.46 20.17
CA GLU A 121 10.14 4.29 21.00
C GLU A 121 10.91 4.39 22.34
N ALA A 122 10.23 4.19 23.44
CA ALA A 122 10.80 4.29 24.78
C ALA A 122 11.61 5.57 25.00
N GLY A 123 11.12 6.70 24.46
CA GLY A 123 11.75 8.00 24.58
C GLY A 123 13.01 8.18 23.72
N LYS A 124 13.26 7.34 22.72
CA LYS A 124 14.43 7.42 21.83
C LYS A 124 14.04 7.23 20.36
N ALA A 125 14.77 7.89 19.49
CA ALA A 125 14.71 7.70 18.05
C ALA A 125 16.09 7.36 17.52
N ASP A 126 16.19 6.25 16.77
CA ASP A 126 17.44 5.66 16.32
C ASP A 126 17.50 5.61 14.81
N TRP A 127 18.64 6.03 14.27
CA TRP A 127 18.97 5.90 12.85
C TRP A 127 20.39 5.43 12.69
N LYS A 128 20.65 4.81 11.55
CA LYS A 128 21.99 4.69 10.98
C LYS A 128 22.04 5.52 9.71
N TYR A 129 23.18 6.12 9.45
CA TYR A 129 23.38 6.84 8.19
C TYR A 129 24.78 6.59 7.65
N ALA A 130 24.88 6.55 6.33
CA ALA A 130 26.12 6.45 5.61
C ALA A 130 26.46 7.78 4.94
N VAL A 131 27.74 8.14 4.94
CA VAL A 131 28.31 9.28 4.23
C VAL A 131 29.28 8.73 3.19
N ASN A 132 29.00 8.94 1.91
CA ASN A 132 29.68 8.23 0.81
C ASN A 132 31.06 8.83 0.47
N SER A 133 31.36 10.04 0.91
CA SER A 133 32.69 10.68 0.82
C SER A 133 32.87 11.66 1.97
N ASP A 134 34.10 12.14 2.18
CA ASP A 134 34.39 13.10 3.25
C ASP A 134 33.59 14.39 3.08
N ALA A 135 32.97 14.84 4.17
CA ALA A 135 32.20 16.06 4.24
C ALA A 135 32.86 17.08 5.18
N ALA A 136 33.13 18.27 4.66
CA ALA A 136 33.66 19.36 5.48
C ALA A 136 32.61 19.85 6.48
N THR A 137 31.34 19.87 6.05
CA THR A 137 30.20 20.24 6.91
C THR A 137 29.02 19.30 6.67
N MET A 138 28.30 18.94 7.74
CA MET A 138 27.07 18.19 7.63
C MET A 138 26.04 18.72 8.62
N LYS A 139 24.85 19.08 8.14
CA LYS A 139 23.71 19.45 8.96
C LYS A 139 22.82 18.24 9.13
N VAL A 140 22.55 17.89 10.39
CA VAL A 140 21.64 16.84 10.81
C VAL A 140 20.38 17.48 11.33
N LYS A 141 19.23 17.21 10.70
CA LYS A 141 17.93 17.76 11.10
C LYS A 141 16.98 16.63 11.37
N VAL A 142 16.26 16.69 12.48
CA VAL A 142 15.13 15.80 12.77
C VAL A 142 13.86 16.59 12.70
N MET A 143 12.91 16.09 11.95
CA MET A 143 11.63 16.75 11.67
C MET A 143 10.47 15.84 12.09
N ASN A 144 9.36 16.47 12.47
CA ASN A 144 8.10 15.76 12.67
C ASN A 144 7.41 15.48 11.31
N LYS A 145 6.27 14.79 11.36
CA LYS A 145 5.43 14.47 10.18
C LYS A 145 4.96 15.70 9.41
N GLN A 146 4.88 16.88 10.06
CA GLN A 146 4.48 18.16 9.45
C GLN A 146 5.66 18.89 8.81
N GLY A 147 6.89 18.35 8.90
CA GLY A 147 8.10 18.98 8.38
C GLY A 147 8.70 20.03 9.31
N THR A 148 8.20 20.18 10.54
CA THR A 148 8.79 21.09 11.53
C THR A 148 10.10 20.51 12.04
N VAL A 149 11.17 21.31 12.03
CA VAL A 149 12.47 20.94 12.57
C VAL A 149 12.38 20.95 14.10
N LEU A 150 12.63 19.80 14.72
CA LEU A 150 12.64 19.60 16.15
C LEU A 150 14.06 19.63 16.72
N TYR A 151 15.02 19.17 15.94
CA TYR A 151 16.44 19.12 16.31
C TYR A 151 17.29 19.47 15.11
N GLU A 152 18.32 20.29 15.31
CA GLU A 152 19.32 20.62 14.31
C GLU A 152 20.70 20.64 14.94
N LYS A 153 21.67 19.99 14.28
CA LYS A 153 23.07 19.99 14.68
C LYS A 153 23.96 20.07 13.45
N GLU A 154 24.97 20.91 13.51
CA GLU A 154 26.02 20.98 12.50
C GLU A 154 27.24 20.19 12.98
N LEU A 155 27.74 19.30 12.12
CA LEU A 155 28.95 18.52 12.30
C LEU A 155 30.00 19.01 11.29
N LYS A 156 31.26 18.98 11.68
CA LYS A 156 32.39 19.37 10.81
C LYS A 156 33.33 18.20 10.65
N ASN A 157 33.98 18.13 9.48
CA ASN A 157 34.98 17.12 9.15
C ASN A 157 34.46 15.69 9.39
N VAL A 158 33.32 15.35 8.78
CA VAL A 158 32.73 14.01 8.85
C VAL A 158 33.35 13.17 7.75
N GLY A 159 34.12 12.15 8.11
CA GLY A 159 34.73 11.24 7.16
C GLY A 159 33.71 10.34 6.47
N LYS A 160 34.11 9.73 5.36
CA LYS A 160 33.36 8.64 4.72
C LYS A 160 33.16 7.49 5.73
N GLY A 161 31.91 7.01 5.86
CA GLY A 161 31.62 5.91 6.80
C GLY A 161 30.16 5.77 7.14
N THR A 162 29.86 4.82 8.02
CA THR A 162 28.53 4.60 8.58
C THR A 162 28.51 5.00 10.04
N TYR A 163 27.48 5.74 10.44
CA TYR A 163 27.32 6.32 11.76
C TYR A 163 25.97 5.93 12.35
N SER A 164 25.90 5.87 13.67
CA SER A 164 24.64 5.73 14.41
C SER A 164 24.25 7.08 15.01
N LEU A 165 22.99 7.40 14.92
CA LEU A 165 22.40 8.60 15.51
C LEU A 165 21.28 8.20 16.46
N ASN A 166 21.44 8.51 17.72
CA ASN A 166 20.44 8.25 18.76
C ASN A 166 20.04 9.60 19.34
N ILE A 167 18.76 9.92 19.34
CA ILE A 167 18.23 11.17 19.87
C ILE A 167 17.19 10.86 20.93
N ALA A 168 17.34 11.46 22.10
CA ALA A 168 16.37 11.32 23.17
C ALA A 168 15.17 12.24 22.95
N ALA A 169 13.99 11.85 23.42
CA ALA A 169 12.80 12.67 23.35
C ALA A 169 12.98 14.05 24.04
N SER A 170 13.81 14.11 25.09
CA SER A 170 14.17 15.37 25.76
C SER A 170 14.82 16.40 24.84
N ASP A 171 15.55 15.94 23.82
CA ASP A 171 16.26 16.80 22.86
C ASP A 171 15.33 17.29 21.73
N LEU A 172 14.17 16.65 21.57
CA LEU A 172 13.16 16.98 20.55
C LEU A 172 12.06 17.91 21.02
N GLY A 173 12.04 18.22 22.34
CA GLY A 173 11.05 19.08 22.96
C GLY A 173 9.84 18.34 23.54
N SER A 174 9.06 19.03 24.37
CA SER A 174 7.98 18.43 25.17
C SER A 174 6.72 18.04 24.36
N SER A 175 6.66 18.36 23.06
CA SER A 175 5.52 18.07 22.20
C SER A 175 5.58 16.69 21.55
N VAL A 176 6.72 16.00 21.64
CA VAL A 176 6.94 14.69 21.00
C VAL A 176 6.64 13.56 21.97
N LYS A 177 5.94 12.54 21.50
CA LYS A 177 5.50 11.38 22.30
C LYS A 177 5.93 10.08 21.63
N ASP A 178 6.03 9.02 22.42
CA ASP A 178 6.23 7.67 21.91
C ASP A 178 5.12 7.33 20.88
N GLY A 179 5.56 6.76 19.76
CA GLY A 179 4.72 6.49 18.61
C GLY A 179 4.72 7.60 17.53
N ASP A 180 5.27 8.78 17.81
CA ASP A 180 5.38 9.83 16.79
C ASP A 180 6.40 9.43 15.72
N ILE A 181 6.05 9.72 14.46
CA ILE A 181 6.93 9.50 13.31
C ILE A 181 7.86 10.69 13.16
N LEU A 182 9.14 10.41 13.11
CA LEU A 182 10.22 11.36 12.92
C LEU A 182 10.96 11.08 11.62
N SER A 183 11.49 12.12 10.98
CA SER A 183 12.26 12.02 9.75
C SER A 183 13.63 12.67 9.92
N LEU A 184 14.67 11.95 9.52
CA LEU A 184 16.05 12.42 9.51
C LEU A 184 16.36 13.05 8.15
N LYS A 185 16.83 14.29 8.15
CA LYS A 185 17.38 14.97 6.97
C LYS A 185 18.85 15.28 7.17
N LEU A 186 19.68 14.84 6.24
CA LEU A 186 21.12 15.07 6.23
C LEU A 186 21.49 15.95 5.04
N GLU A 187 22.23 17.01 5.30
CA GLU A 187 22.74 17.94 4.28
C GLU A 187 24.26 18.03 4.45
N ALA A 188 24.98 17.21 3.68
CA ALA A 188 26.44 17.14 3.75
C ALA A 188 27.09 17.85 2.55
N LYS A 189 28.19 18.58 2.78
CA LYS A 189 28.97 19.28 1.76
C LYS A 189 30.47 18.99 1.95
N ASN A 190 31.17 18.81 0.82
CA ASN A 190 32.62 18.70 0.81
C ASN A 190 33.31 20.08 1.00
N ALA A 191 34.63 20.11 0.94
CA ALA A 191 35.40 21.36 1.08
C ALA A 191 35.14 22.37 -0.05
N ASP A 192 34.74 21.89 -1.22
CA ASP A 192 34.43 22.71 -2.40
C ASP A 192 32.97 23.21 -2.39
N GLY A 193 32.18 22.83 -1.35
CA GLY A 193 30.77 23.22 -1.20
C GLY A 193 29.80 22.34 -1.97
N GLU A 194 30.25 21.27 -2.64
CA GLU A 194 29.43 20.33 -3.36
C GLU A 194 28.71 19.37 -2.40
N ALA A 195 27.52 18.94 -2.80
CA ALA A 195 26.72 18.00 -1.99
C ALA A 195 27.36 16.62 -1.94
N VAL A 196 27.47 16.08 -0.74
CA VAL A 196 27.91 14.70 -0.47
C VAL A 196 26.68 13.81 -0.29
N THR A 197 26.64 12.70 -1.02
CA THR A 197 25.55 11.75 -0.92
C THR A 197 25.52 11.07 0.46
N THR A 198 24.36 11.06 1.08
CA THR A 198 24.11 10.42 2.37
C THR A 198 22.88 9.51 2.24
N GLU A 199 22.91 8.41 2.95
CA GLU A 199 21.80 7.46 3.05
C GLU A 199 21.43 7.27 4.50
N ALA A 200 20.16 7.34 4.84
CA ALA A 200 19.66 7.03 6.17
C ALA A 200 18.89 5.71 6.15
N THR A 201 19.10 4.91 7.18
CA THR A 201 18.36 3.68 7.44
C THR A 201 17.87 3.66 8.88
N THR A 202 16.78 2.96 9.11
CA THR A 202 16.24 2.74 10.44
C THR A 202 16.05 1.25 10.68
N THR A 203 16.10 0.83 11.94
CA THR A 203 15.86 -0.55 12.33
C THR A 203 14.58 -0.59 13.14
N VAL A 204 13.60 -1.37 12.69
CA VAL A 204 12.29 -1.46 13.31
C VAL A 204 11.86 -2.92 13.47
N LYS A 205 10.99 -3.19 14.44
CA LYS A 205 10.36 -4.50 14.61
C LYS A 205 8.97 -4.47 13.96
N VAL A 206 8.71 -5.41 13.07
CA VAL A 206 7.40 -5.54 12.42
C VAL A 206 6.38 -6.07 13.43
N ASP A 207 5.36 -5.30 13.74
CA ASP A 207 4.31 -5.67 14.69
C ASP A 207 2.97 -5.98 14.04
N GLY A 208 2.80 -5.68 12.77
CA GLY A 208 1.54 -5.93 12.06
C GLY A 208 1.61 -5.71 10.57
N ILE A 209 0.47 -5.96 9.93
CA ILE A 209 0.23 -5.77 8.51
C ILE A 209 -1.07 -4.98 8.36
N GLU A 210 -1.07 -4.01 7.46
CA GLU A 210 -2.27 -3.29 7.04
C GLU A 210 -2.53 -3.54 5.56
N THR A 211 -3.78 -3.89 5.24
CA THR A 211 -4.20 -4.12 3.86
C THR A 211 -5.11 -2.98 3.42
N SER A 212 -4.79 -2.37 2.30
CA SER A 212 -5.59 -1.31 1.68
C SER A 212 -5.99 -1.70 0.25
N SER A 213 -6.80 -0.88 -0.39
CA SER A 213 -7.14 -1.05 -1.82
C SER A 213 -5.93 -0.91 -2.75
N THR A 214 -4.85 -0.27 -2.30
CA THR A 214 -3.63 -0.03 -3.07
C THR A 214 -2.55 -1.08 -2.83
N GLY A 215 -2.68 -1.93 -1.78
CA GLY A 215 -1.70 -2.96 -1.48
C GLY A 215 -1.60 -3.32 -0.02
N VAL A 216 -0.49 -3.95 0.31
CA VAL A 216 -0.17 -4.44 1.65
C VAL A 216 1.01 -3.66 2.20
N SER A 217 0.84 -3.08 3.37
CA SER A 217 1.89 -2.39 4.12
C SER A 217 2.23 -3.17 5.38
N LEU A 218 3.49 -3.22 5.71
CA LEU A 218 4.00 -3.67 6.99
C LEU A 218 3.94 -2.53 7.99
N ARG A 219 3.76 -2.84 9.26
CA ARG A 219 3.64 -1.86 10.33
C ARG A 219 4.67 -2.09 11.43
N SER A 220 5.21 -0.99 11.94
CA SER A 220 5.96 -0.91 13.18
C SER A 220 5.49 0.31 13.97
N GLY A 221 4.72 0.09 15.03
CA GLY A 221 4.05 1.17 15.75
C GLY A 221 3.13 2.00 14.83
N SER A 222 3.46 3.27 14.65
CA SER A 222 2.74 4.18 13.74
C SER A 222 3.35 4.25 12.32
N LEU A 223 4.51 3.65 12.10
CA LEU A 223 5.20 3.66 10.82
C LEU A 223 4.66 2.55 9.92
N LEU A 224 4.21 2.94 8.72
CA LEU A 224 3.84 2.03 7.63
C LEU A 224 4.92 2.06 6.56
N PHE A 225 5.27 0.89 6.02
CA PHE A 225 6.27 0.73 4.98
C PHE A 225 5.97 -0.50 4.12
N GLU A 226 6.54 -0.56 2.94
CA GLU A 226 6.38 -1.70 2.04
C GLU A 226 7.50 -2.72 2.21
N ALA A 227 7.26 -3.97 1.80
CA ALA A 227 8.30 -4.99 1.81
C ALA A 227 9.50 -4.61 0.93
N GLY A 228 9.30 -3.77 -0.09
CA GLY A 228 10.34 -3.22 -0.94
C GLY A 228 11.30 -2.25 -0.24
N ASP A 229 10.89 -1.67 0.88
CA ASP A 229 11.72 -0.76 1.68
C ASP A 229 12.71 -1.52 2.59
N ILE A 230 12.51 -2.83 2.74
CA ILE A 230 13.37 -3.68 3.58
C ILE A 230 14.70 -3.91 2.87
N ARG A 231 15.75 -3.39 3.45
CA ARG A 231 17.13 -3.63 3.00
C ARG A 231 17.69 -4.93 3.57
N LYS A 232 17.34 -5.26 4.82
CA LYS A 232 17.90 -6.39 5.55
C LYS A 232 16.92 -6.88 6.62
N VAL A 233 16.82 -8.19 6.78
CA VAL A 233 16.16 -8.82 7.92
C VAL A 233 17.24 -9.15 8.95
N ILE A 234 17.07 -8.70 10.20
CA ILE A 234 18.00 -8.89 11.29
C ILE A 234 17.46 -10.02 12.17
N VAL A 235 18.13 -11.16 12.13
CA VAL A 235 17.82 -12.26 13.02
C VAL A 235 18.51 -12.00 14.36
N ILE A 236 17.75 -11.65 15.38
CA ILE A 236 18.28 -11.55 16.74
C ILE A 236 18.27 -12.99 17.28
N PRO A 237 19.44 -13.59 17.55
CA PRO A 237 19.45 -14.93 18.14
C PRO A 237 18.77 -14.84 19.51
N THR A 238 17.68 -15.58 19.65
CA THR A 238 17.04 -15.74 20.95
C THR A 238 18.00 -16.49 21.85
N THR A 239 18.63 -15.78 22.79
CA THR A 239 19.40 -16.45 23.86
C THR A 239 18.37 -17.24 24.65
N GLN A 240 18.32 -18.55 24.47
CA GLN A 240 17.59 -19.43 25.35
C GLN A 240 18.17 -19.23 26.75
N ALA A 241 17.34 -18.66 27.64
CA ALA A 241 17.64 -18.70 29.06
C ALA A 241 17.68 -20.16 29.49
N ALA A 242 18.86 -20.58 29.95
CA ALA A 242 19.05 -21.89 30.55
C ALA A 242 18.42 -21.95 31.94
#